data_bc412813682d01d7fde77d999af4f859
#
_entry.id   bc412813682d01d7fde77d999af4f859
#
_cell.length_a   1.000
_cell.length_b   1.000
_cell.length_c   1.000
_cell.angle_alpha   90.00
_cell.angle_beta   90.00
_cell.angle_gamma   90.00
#
_symmetry.space_group_name_H-M   'P 1'
#
loop_
_entity.id
_entity.type
_entity.pdbx_description
1 polymer ?
#
loop_
_entity_poly.entity_id
_entity_poly.type
_entity_poly.pdbx_seq_one_letter_code
_entity_poly.pdbx_strand_id
1 'polypeptide(L)'
;PLGELADGSLFAMHAKVIIDDNAWYRQKETVKLLLDRKNQEDPYEERARRYGLAFVRLLEDGDIGVIAGGAGIGMTSVDSLNYYGMKPFNFCDLGGGVTAEKTYHALSLLLDIQKIRGILINVFGGVNNCEEMARGICRALDERKSEKKLVVKSRGFNQEEGWKLYEERKIPMVRYGTTDDAVIKLKQLLEETI
;
A
#
# COMPACT_ATOMS: atom_id res chain seq x y z
N PRO A 1 4.58 -5.40 -24.56
CA PRO A 1 4.24 -4.41 -25.58
C PRO A 1 5.45 -4.02 -26.42
N LEU A 2 5.21 -3.63 -27.67
CA LEU A 2 6.19 -3.06 -28.58
C LEU A 2 5.97 -1.55 -28.67
N GLY A 3 7.04 -0.78 -28.63
CA GLY A 3 7.05 0.65 -28.93
C GLY A 3 7.74 0.91 -30.26
N GLU A 4 7.28 1.89 -31.02
CA GLU A 4 7.96 2.39 -32.22
C GLU A 4 8.78 3.61 -31.82
N LEU A 5 10.08 3.59 -32.20
CA LEU A 5 10.98 4.72 -32.00
C LEU A 5 10.82 5.76 -33.10
N ALA A 6 11.39 6.95 -32.90
CA ALA A 6 11.28 8.06 -33.86
C ALA A 6 11.91 7.74 -35.24
N ASP A 7 12.78 6.76 -35.33
CA ASP A 7 13.38 6.26 -36.57
C ASP A 7 12.58 5.13 -37.24
N GLY A 8 11.39 4.78 -36.69
CA GLY A 8 10.54 3.70 -37.17
C GLY A 8 10.96 2.30 -36.72
N SER A 9 12.03 2.15 -35.95
CA SER A 9 12.43 0.86 -35.40
C SER A 9 11.51 0.41 -34.27
N LEU A 10 11.28 -0.91 -34.12
CA LEU A 10 10.48 -1.49 -33.06
C LEU A 10 11.35 -1.86 -31.88
N PHE A 11 10.88 -1.48 -30.69
CA PHE A 11 11.54 -1.76 -29.43
C PHE A 11 10.62 -2.53 -28.46
N ALA A 12 11.12 -3.63 -27.89
CA ALA A 12 10.40 -4.38 -26.87
C ALA A 12 10.51 -3.64 -25.53
N MET A 13 9.39 -3.03 -25.09
CA MET A 13 9.35 -2.18 -23.90
C MET A 13 9.31 -2.97 -22.60
N HIS A 14 8.69 -4.16 -22.61
CA HIS A 14 8.51 -4.98 -21.41
C HIS A 14 8.33 -6.45 -21.78
N ALA A 15 8.95 -7.33 -20.98
CA ALA A 15 8.73 -8.76 -21.05
C ALA A 15 8.41 -9.33 -19.66
N LYS A 16 7.40 -10.21 -19.60
CA LYS A 16 7.09 -11.00 -18.41
C LYS A 16 7.33 -12.47 -18.75
N VAL A 17 8.24 -13.10 -18.00
CA VAL A 17 8.55 -14.52 -18.15
C VAL A 17 8.23 -15.22 -16.83
N ILE A 18 7.44 -16.27 -16.90
CA ILE A 18 7.12 -17.13 -15.76
C ILE A 18 7.73 -18.50 -16.05
N ILE A 19 8.52 -19.01 -15.13
CA ILE A 19 9.13 -20.33 -15.23
C ILE A 19 8.25 -21.31 -14.46
N ASP A 20 7.89 -22.42 -15.11
CA ASP A 20 7.21 -23.53 -14.46
C ASP A 20 8.11 -24.13 -13.36
N ASP A 21 7.60 -24.17 -12.13
CA ASP A 21 8.33 -24.71 -10.97
C ASP A 21 8.78 -26.16 -11.22
N ASN A 22 8.01 -26.94 -11.96
CA ASN A 22 8.38 -28.31 -12.35
C ASN A 22 9.55 -28.36 -13.38
N ALA A 23 9.92 -27.23 -13.99
CA ALA A 23 11.05 -27.13 -14.93
C ALA A 23 12.36 -26.67 -14.28
N TRP A 24 12.38 -26.31 -13.00
CA TRP A 24 13.55 -25.76 -12.31
C TRP A 24 14.79 -26.62 -12.42
N TYR A 25 14.64 -27.95 -12.33
CA TYR A 25 15.77 -28.89 -12.41
C TYR A 25 16.52 -28.84 -13.76
N ARG A 26 15.83 -28.46 -14.83
CA ARG A 26 16.39 -28.39 -16.20
C ARG A 26 16.71 -26.95 -16.65
N GLN A 27 16.25 -25.93 -15.91
CA GLN A 27 16.42 -24.50 -16.23
C GLN A 27 17.38 -23.79 -15.25
N LYS A 28 18.48 -24.46 -14.88
CA LYS A 28 19.40 -24.04 -13.82
C LYS A 28 19.93 -22.62 -13.98
N GLU A 29 20.32 -22.21 -15.18
CA GLU A 29 20.84 -20.87 -15.45
C GLU A 29 19.77 -19.78 -15.21
N THR A 30 18.55 -20.03 -15.68
CA THR A 30 17.44 -19.08 -15.51
C THR A 30 17.01 -19.01 -14.05
N VAL A 31 16.98 -20.15 -13.36
CA VAL A 31 16.69 -20.21 -11.91
C VAL A 31 17.75 -19.43 -11.13
N LYS A 32 19.03 -19.56 -11.48
CA LYS A 32 20.10 -18.78 -10.84
C LYS A 32 19.89 -17.28 -10.99
N LEU A 33 19.52 -16.80 -12.18
CA LEU A 33 19.18 -15.39 -12.40
C LEU A 33 18.01 -14.91 -11.54
N LEU A 34 16.99 -15.77 -11.33
CA LEU A 34 15.87 -15.47 -10.45
C LEU A 34 16.29 -15.40 -8.98
N LEU A 35 17.16 -16.33 -8.53
CA LEU A 35 17.68 -16.34 -7.17
C LEU A 35 18.59 -15.14 -6.89
N ASP A 36 19.45 -14.79 -7.85
CA ASP A 36 20.31 -13.60 -7.75
C ASP A 36 19.48 -12.32 -7.65
N ARG A 37 18.34 -12.26 -8.36
CA ARG A 37 17.40 -11.14 -8.28
C ARG A 37 16.67 -11.08 -6.93
N LYS A 38 16.29 -12.25 -6.36
CA LYS A 38 15.69 -12.32 -5.01
C LYS A 38 16.62 -11.77 -3.93
N ASN A 39 17.92 -11.96 -4.06
CA ASN A 39 18.91 -11.43 -3.13
C ASN A 39 19.09 -9.90 -3.21
N GLN A 40 18.50 -9.23 -4.22
CA GLN A 40 18.48 -7.77 -4.40
C GLN A 40 17.13 -7.15 -4.07
N GLU A 41 16.17 -7.94 -3.57
CA GLU A 41 14.83 -7.43 -3.25
C GLU A 41 14.86 -6.50 -2.02
N ASP A 42 14.02 -5.48 -2.07
CA ASP A 42 13.80 -4.61 -0.92
C ASP A 42 13.23 -5.42 0.26
N PRO A 43 13.81 -5.32 1.46
CA PRO A 43 13.39 -6.11 2.62
C PRO A 43 11.93 -5.86 3.04
N TYR A 44 11.38 -4.68 2.75
CA TYR A 44 9.98 -4.38 3.02
C TYR A 44 9.05 -5.08 2.03
N GLU A 45 9.46 -5.14 0.74
CA GLU A 45 8.71 -5.87 -0.30
C GLU A 45 8.72 -7.37 -0.04
N GLU A 46 9.85 -7.94 0.37
CA GLU A 46 9.95 -9.34 0.77
C GLU A 46 9.03 -9.66 1.96
N ARG A 47 9.08 -8.81 3.00
CA ARG A 47 8.22 -8.96 4.18
C ARG A 47 6.73 -8.88 3.81
N ALA A 48 6.34 -7.92 2.97
CA ALA A 48 4.97 -7.73 2.50
C ALA A 48 4.46 -8.94 1.72
N ARG A 49 5.31 -9.52 0.86
CA ARG A 49 4.97 -10.70 0.05
C ARG A 49 4.60 -11.91 0.91
N ARG A 50 5.23 -12.11 2.07
CA ARG A 50 4.90 -13.20 3.00
C ARG A 50 3.45 -13.16 3.48
N TYR A 51 2.83 -11.97 3.46
CA TYR A 51 1.43 -11.74 3.83
C TYR A 51 0.51 -11.55 2.62
N GLY A 52 1.00 -11.82 1.42
CA GLY A 52 0.23 -11.70 0.17
C GLY A 52 -0.15 -10.24 -0.16
N LEU A 53 0.67 -9.28 0.25
CA LEU A 53 0.52 -7.87 -0.06
C LEU A 53 1.28 -7.52 -1.34
N ALA A 54 0.65 -6.77 -2.23
CA ALA A 54 1.34 -6.11 -3.34
C ALA A 54 1.95 -4.80 -2.82
N PHE A 55 3.23 -4.83 -2.51
CA PHE A 55 3.96 -3.71 -1.93
C PHE A 55 5.15 -3.35 -2.83
N VAL A 56 5.30 -2.06 -3.12
CA VAL A 56 6.44 -1.52 -3.86
C VAL A 56 6.95 -0.30 -3.13
N ARG A 57 8.24 -0.27 -2.83
CA ARG A 57 8.90 0.93 -2.33
C ARG A 57 9.09 1.94 -3.46
N LEU A 58 8.67 3.18 -3.27
CA LEU A 58 8.70 4.23 -4.29
C LEU A 58 9.90 5.15 -4.12
N LEU A 59 9.86 6.05 -3.13
CA LEU A 59 10.88 7.06 -2.91
C LEU A 59 11.78 6.70 -1.73
N GLU A 60 13.07 6.86 -1.92
CA GLU A 60 14.04 6.60 -0.86
C GLU A 60 13.89 7.58 0.31
N ASP A 61 13.55 8.84 0.03
CA ASP A 61 13.27 9.88 1.00
C ASP A 61 11.77 10.04 1.32
N GLY A 62 10.93 9.09 0.87
CA GLY A 62 9.51 9.07 1.19
C GLY A 62 9.27 8.87 2.68
N ASP A 63 8.27 9.58 3.22
CA ASP A 63 7.92 9.57 4.65
C ASP A 63 6.42 9.37 4.91
N ILE A 64 5.65 9.15 3.84
CA ILE A 64 4.21 8.86 3.92
C ILE A 64 3.92 7.45 3.44
N GLY A 65 3.43 6.61 4.35
CA GLY A 65 2.97 5.27 4.02
C GLY A 65 1.60 5.29 3.33
N VAL A 66 1.40 4.42 2.34
CA VAL A 66 0.13 4.28 1.62
C VAL A 66 -0.36 2.84 1.69
N ILE A 67 -1.63 2.66 2.07
CA ILE A 67 -2.35 1.40 1.98
C ILE A 67 -3.64 1.65 1.19
N ALA A 68 -3.89 0.88 0.16
CA ALA A 68 -5.06 1.02 -0.70
C ALA A 68 -5.80 -0.31 -0.91
N GLY A 69 -7.08 -0.22 -1.16
CA GLY A 69 -7.89 -1.36 -1.61
C GLY A 69 -8.17 -1.28 -3.10
N GLY A 70 -7.22 -1.73 -3.89
CA GLY A 70 -7.24 -1.70 -5.33
C GLY A 70 -6.14 -0.80 -5.93
N ALA A 71 -5.50 -1.29 -6.99
CA ALA A 71 -4.35 -0.64 -7.60
C ALA A 71 -4.64 0.80 -8.08
N GLY A 72 -5.80 1.04 -8.70
CA GLY A 72 -6.18 2.38 -9.17
C GLY A 72 -6.32 3.39 -8.03
N ILE A 73 -6.90 2.97 -6.89
CA ILE A 73 -7.01 3.83 -5.69
C ILE A 73 -5.63 4.10 -5.11
N GLY A 74 -4.75 3.09 -5.10
CA GLY A 74 -3.38 3.24 -4.65
C GLY A 74 -2.60 4.24 -5.48
N MET A 75 -2.67 4.15 -6.81
CA MET A 75 -2.02 5.09 -7.73
C MET A 75 -2.57 6.51 -7.54
N THR A 76 -3.89 6.68 -7.52
CA THR A 76 -4.52 7.99 -7.26
C THR A 76 -4.09 8.57 -5.91
N SER A 77 -3.92 7.74 -4.88
CA SER A 77 -3.46 8.18 -3.56
C SER A 77 -2.01 8.69 -3.61
N VAL A 78 -1.13 7.98 -4.32
CA VAL A 78 0.26 8.39 -4.55
C VAL A 78 0.33 9.69 -5.33
N ASP A 79 -0.46 9.82 -6.41
CA ASP A 79 -0.51 11.04 -7.23
C ASP A 79 -1.01 12.24 -6.43
N SER A 80 -2.08 12.06 -5.64
CA SER A 80 -2.62 13.11 -4.77
C SER A 80 -1.60 13.55 -3.71
N LEU A 81 -0.90 12.61 -3.05
CA LEU A 81 0.16 12.95 -2.10
C LEU A 81 1.25 13.79 -2.76
N ASN A 82 1.73 13.41 -3.94
CA ASN A 82 2.72 14.16 -4.69
C ASN A 82 2.22 15.56 -5.07
N TYR A 83 0.96 15.67 -5.53
CA TYR A 83 0.35 16.95 -5.90
C TYR A 83 0.33 17.93 -4.72
N TYR A 84 0.06 17.44 -3.50
CA TYR A 84 0.07 18.25 -2.28
C TYR A 84 1.45 18.40 -1.62
N GLY A 85 2.52 18.00 -2.33
CA GLY A 85 3.92 18.19 -1.90
C GLY A 85 4.36 17.22 -0.79
N MET A 86 3.68 16.10 -0.63
CA MET A 86 4.05 15.04 0.30
C MET A 86 4.80 13.93 -0.44
N LYS A 87 5.63 13.18 0.26
CA LYS A 87 6.51 12.16 -0.35
C LYS A 87 6.03 10.75 -0.01
N PRO A 88 5.34 10.05 -0.93
CA PRO A 88 4.91 8.68 -0.69
C PRO A 88 6.12 7.75 -0.58
N PHE A 89 6.17 6.96 0.49
CA PHE A 89 7.20 5.96 0.72
C PHE A 89 6.99 4.71 -0.13
N ASN A 90 5.75 4.30 -0.25
CA ASN A 90 5.38 3.05 -0.89
C ASN A 90 4.04 3.13 -1.61
N PHE A 91 3.86 2.18 -2.51
CA PHE A 91 2.56 1.72 -2.97
C PHE A 91 2.24 0.40 -2.26
N CYS A 92 1.04 0.25 -1.70
CA CYS A 92 0.58 -1.02 -1.14
C CYS A 92 -0.88 -1.26 -1.49
N ASP A 93 -1.15 -2.35 -2.20
CA ASP A 93 -2.49 -2.79 -2.54
C ASP A 93 -2.86 -4.06 -1.76
N LEU A 94 -3.97 -3.98 -1.04
CA LEU A 94 -4.52 -5.09 -0.30
C LEU A 94 -5.18 -6.15 -1.22
N GLY A 95 -5.50 -5.78 -2.47
CA GLY A 95 -6.21 -6.63 -3.41
C GLY A 95 -7.68 -6.86 -3.04
N GLY A 96 -8.28 -7.89 -3.61
CA GLY A 96 -9.65 -8.34 -3.32
C GLY A 96 -9.70 -9.35 -2.17
N GLY A 97 -10.85 -9.42 -1.48
CA GLY A 97 -11.05 -10.37 -0.37
C GLY A 97 -10.19 -10.04 0.85
N VAL A 98 -10.09 -8.77 1.20
CA VAL A 98 -9.29 -8.28 2.34
C VAL A 98 -9.84 -8.81 3.65
N THR A 99 -8.95 -9.39 4.45
CA THR A 99 -9.22 -9.86 5.82
C THR A 99 -8.65 -8.88 6.84
N ALA A 100 -9.13 -8.96 8.08
CA ALA A 100 -8.55 -8.23 9.20
C ALA A 100 -7.06 -8.53 9.37
N GLU A 101 -6.64 -9.78 9.19
CA GLU A 101 -5.25 -10.21 9.30
C GLU A 101 -4.35 -9.55 8.23
N LYS A 102 -4.82 -9.52 6.98
CA LYS A 102 -4.07 -8.89 5.89
C LYS A 102 -3.89 -7.39 6.12
N THR A 103 -4.94 -6.71 6.55
CA THR A 103 -4.89 -5.28 6.88
C THR A 103 -4.00 -4.99 8.08
N TYR A 104 -4.08 -5.84 9.11
CA TYR A 104 -3.19 -5.79 10.27
C TYR A 104 -1.71 -5.86 9.86
N HIS A 105 -1.33 -6.81 9.01
CA HIS A 105 0.05 -6.94 8.55
C HIS A 105 0.51 -5.77 7.68
N ALA A 106 -0.36 -5.25 6.81
CA ALA A 106 -0.04 -4.09 5.99
C ALA A 106 0.25 -2.84 6.84
N LEU A 107 -0.63 -2.55 7.81
CA LEU A 107 -0.42 -1.41 8.69
C LEU A 107 0.77 -1.63 9.63
N SER A 108 0.92 -2.82 10.19
CA SER A 108 2.04 -3.18 11.07
C SER A 108 3.39 -2.97 10.38
N LEU A 109 3.50 -3.35 9.09
CA LEU A 109 4.71 -3.12 8.31
C LEU A 109 5.09 -1.65 8.28
N LEU A 110 4.12 -0.76 7.99
CA LEU A 110 4.36 0.69 7.92
C LEU A 110 4.63 1.31 9.30
N LEU A 111 3.97 0.82 10.35
CA LEU A 111 4.19 1.29 11.71
C LEU A 111 5.62 0.98 12.21
N ASP A 112 6.20 -0.14 11.77
CA ASP A 112 7.56 -0.55 12.13
C ASP A 112 8.66 0.30 11.43
N ILE A 113 8.34 1.03 10.35
CA ILE A 113 9.32 1.82 9.58
C ILE A 113 9.50 3.21 10.21
N GLN A 114 10.63 3.45 10.84
CA GLN A 114 10.88 4.66 11.64
C GLN A 114 10.69 5.99 10.88
N LYS A 115 11.12 6.06 9.63
CA LYS A 115 11.05 7.30 8.85
C LYS A 115 9.65 7.70 8.39
N ILE A 116 8.68 6.80 8.45
CA ILE A 116 7.29 7.12 8.13
C ILE A 116 6.71 7.98 9.25
N ARG A 117 6.23 9.18 8.90
CA ARG A 117 5.57 10.13 9.79
C ARG A 117 4.06 10.05 9.71
N GLY A 118 3.55 9.79 8.52
CA GLY A 118 2.13 9.74 8.23
C GLY A 118 1.73 8.51 7.41
N ILE A 119 0.50 8.06 7.56
CA ILE A 119 -0.04 6.92 6.83
C ILE A 119 -1.42 7.29 6.29
N LEU A 120 -1.59 7.12 4.98
CA LEU A 120 -2.87 7.21 4.30
C LEU A 120 -3.42 5.82 4.01
N ILE A 121 -4.61 5.52 4.53
CA ILE A 121 -5.35 4.30 4.18
C ILE A 121 -6.56 4.73 3.34
N ASN A 122 -6.59 4.38 2.06
CA ASN A 122 -7.66 4.74 1.14
C ASN A 122 -8.26 3.49 0.49
N VAL A 123 -9.50 3.19 0.84
CA VAL A 123 -10.15 1.96 0.40
C VAL A 123 -11.58 2.21 -0.04
N PHE A 124 -11.94 1.55 -1.13
CA PHE A 124 -13.33 1.37 -1.52
C PHE A 124 -13.71 -0.12 -1.44
N GLY A 125 -14.56 -0.44 -0.49
CA GLY A 125 -14.99 -1.81 -0.22
C GLY A 125 -16.14 -2.24 -1.13
N GLY A 126 -15.88 -2.41 -2.43
CA GLY A 126 -16.87 -3.02 -3.34
C GLY A 126 -17.05 -4.50 -3.04
N VAL A 127 -15.95 -5.22 -2.91
CA VAL A 127 -15.89 -6.63 -2.49
C VAL A 127 -15.32 -6.78 -1.09
N ASN A 128 -14.51 -5.82 -0.65
CA ASN A 128 -13.85 -5.83 0.63
C ASN A 128 -14.79 -5.33 1.74
N ASN A 129 -14.79 -6.02 2.88
CA ASN A 129 -15.57 -5.63 4.05
C ASN A 129 -14.82 -4.55 4.86
N CYS A 130 -15.41 -3.36 4.94
CA CYS A 130 -14.83 -2.22 5.67
C CYS A 130 -14.74 -2.47 7.18
N GLU A 131 -15.62 -3.27 7.77
CA GLU A 131 -15.55 -3.66 9.18
C GLU A 131 -14.35 -4.55 9.47
N GLU A 132 -14.13 -5.58 8.64
CA GLU A 132 -12.96 -6.46 8.75
C GLU A 132 -11.65 -5.68 8.65
N MET A 133 -11.60 -4.72 7.73
CA MET A 133 -10.44 -3.84 7.60
C MET A 133 -10.23 -2.98 8.84
N ALA A 134 -11.33 -2.42 9.39
CA ALA A 134 -11.27 -1.61 10.60
C ALA A 134 -10.76 -2.42 11.79
N ARG A 135 -11.18 -3.66 11.94
CA ARG A 135 -10.68 -4.59 12.98
C ARG A 135 -9.17 -4.79 12.86
N GLY A 136 -8.66 -5.00 11.64
CA GLY A 136 -7.22 -5.14 11.39
C GLY A 136 -6.44 -3.87 11.70
N ILE A 137 -6.94 -2.70 11.30
CA ILE A 137 -6.33 -1.39 11.60
C ILE A 137 -6.30 -1.16 13.11
N CYS A 138 -7.43 -1.32 13.78
CA CYS A 138 -7.53 -1.13 15.23
C CYS A 138 -6.57 -2.05 16.00
N ARG A 139 -6.52 -3.34 15.65
CA ARG A 139 -5.60 -4.29 16.25
C ARG A 139 -4.14 -3.86 16.07
N ALA A 140 -3.75 -3.42 14.88
CA ALA A 140 -2.38 -2.97 14.62
C ALA A 140 -2.00 -1.75 15.48
N LEU A 141 -2.91 -0.81 15.66
CA LEU A 141 -2.70 0.38 16.50
C LEU A 141 -2.72 0.05 18.00
N ASP A 142 -3.56 -0.88 18.44
CA ASP A 142 -3.62 -1.31 19.83
C ASP A 142 -2.33 -2.04 20.26
N GLU A 143 -1.76 -2.86 19.37
CA GLU A 143 -0.53 -3.61 19.62
C GLU A 143 0.75 -2.77 19.45
N ARG A 144 0.72 -1.78 18.56
CA ARG A 144 1.86 -0.91 18.25
C ARG A 144 1.59 0.53 18.64
N LYS A 145 2.09 0.92 19.80
CA LYS A 145 2.05 2.32 20.22
C LYS A 145 2.89 3.14 19.25
N SER A 146 2.25 3.98 18.45
CA SER A 146 2.90 4.80 17.43
C SER A 146 2.35 6.22 17.45
N GLU A 147 3.23 7.20 17.33
CA GLU A 147 2.88 8.62 17.21
C GLU A 147 2.63 9.05 15.75
N LYS A 148 2.76 8.11 14.79
CA LYS A 148 2.54 8.40 13.38
C LYS A 148 1.10 8.87 13.14
N LYS A 149 0.97 9.91 12.33
CA LYS A 149 -0.36 10.41 11.95
C LYS A 149 -1.01 9.44 10.96
N LEU A 150 -2.27 9.13 11.20
CA LEU A 150 -3.03 8.23 10.36
C LEU A 150 -4.31 8.90 9.90
N VAL A 151 -4.66 8.75 8.62
CA VAL A 151 -5.98 9.10 8.10
C VAL A 151 -6.55 7.91 7.34
N VAL A 152 -7.79 7.56 7.64
CA VAL A 152 -8.51 6.50 6.97
C VAL A 152 -9.64 7.09 6.11
N LYS A 153 -9.69 6.67 4.85
CA LYS A 153 -10.83 6.85 3.96
C LYS A 153 -11.30 5.47 3.52
N SER A 154 -12.36 4.99 4.15
CA SER A 154 -12.91 3.66 3.90
C SER A 154 -14.40 3.79 3.62
N ARG A 155 -14.85 3.33 2.44
CA ARG A 155 -16.25 3.34 2.01
C ARG A 155 -16.62 2.03 1.34
N GLY A 156 -17.90 1.67 1.42
CA GLY A 156 -18.45 0.51 0.76
C GLY A 156 -19.15 -0.45 1.73
N PHE A 157 -19.02 -1.74 1.49
CA PHE A 157 -19.70 -2.77 2.26
C PHE A 157 -19.30 -2.71 3.75
N ASN A 158 -20.28 -2.69 4.65
CA ASN A 158 -20.13 -2.56 6.11
C ASN A 158 -19.32 -1.33 6.55
N GLN A 159 -19.44 -0.22 5.83
CA GLN A 159 -18.71 1.01 6.15
C GLN A 159 -19.11 1.61 7.51
N GLU A 160 -20.38 1.57 7.86
CA GLU A 160 -20.90 2.15 9.11
C GLU A 160 -20.31 1.44 10.33
N GLU A 161 -20.22 0.12 10.28
CA GLU A 161 -19.60 -0.71 11.31
C GLU A 161 -18.09 -0.41 11.42
N GLY A 162 -17.43 -0.26 10.28
CA GLY A 162 -16.01 0.13 10.24
C GLY A 162 -15.79 1.53 10.84
N TRP A 163 -16.62 2.51 10.51
CA TRP A 163 -16.50 3.87 11.03
C TRP A 163 -16.71 3.94 12.54
N LYS A 164 -17.64 3.16 13.11
CA LYS A 164 -17.82 3.08 14.58
C LYS A 164 -16.53 2.65 15.27
N LEU A 165 -15.83 1.64 14.74
CA LEU A 165 -14.56 1.17 15.29
C LEU A 165 -13.47 2.26 15.26
N TYR A 166 -13.45 3.09 14.19
CA TYR A 166 -12.53 4.22 14.11
C TYR A 166 -12.90 5.35 15.08
N GLU A 167 -14.21 5.65 15.26
CA GLU A 167 -14.70 6.66 16.21
C GLU A 167 -14.36 6.31 17.65
N GLU A 168 -14.61 5.07 18.06
CA GLU A 168 -14.29 4.58 19.40
C GLU A 168 -12.82 4.80 19.78
N ARG A 169 -11.92 4.72 18.78
CA ARG A 169 -10.47 4.92 18.95
C ARG A 169 -9.98 6.31 18.56
N LYS A 170 -10.88 7.21 18.21
CA LYS A 170 -10.56 8.57 17.74
C LYS A 170 -9.58 8.59 16.55
N ILE A 171 -9.68 7.58 15.68
CA ILE A 171 -8.88 7.50 14.48
C ILE A 171 -9.39 8.53 13.46
N PRO A 172 -8.54 9.45 12.97
CA PRO A 172 -8.94 10.43 11.96
C PRO A 172 -9.41 9.74 10.67
N MET A 173 -10.61 10.10 10.21
CA MET A 173 -11.18 9.52 9.00
C MET A 173 -11.87 10.56 8.12
N VAL A 174 -12.06 10.20 6.84
CA VAL A 174 -12.88 10.93 5.87
C VAL A 174 -14.00 10.02 5.37
N ARG A 175 -15.25 10.33 5.73
CA ARG A 175 -16.41 9.48 5.40
C ARG A 175 -16.88 9.68 3.96
N TYR A 176 -17.18 10.92 3.58
CA TYR A 176 -17.84 11.28 2.32
C TYR A 176 -17.00 12.25 1.46
N GLY A 177 -15.69 12.18 1.57
CA GLY A 177 -14.79 13.04 0.82
C GLY A 177 -14.12 12.32 -0.35
N THR A 178 -13.32 13.07 -1.07
CA THR A 178 -12.41 12.61 -2.13
C THR A 178 -11.12 12.03 -1.53
N THR A 179 -10.23 11.53 -2.40
CA THR A 179 -8.86 11.17 -1.99
C THR A 179 -8.10 12.40 -1.54
N ASP A 180 -8.30 13.55 -2.21
CA ASP A 180 -7.66 14.81 -1.86
C ASP A 180 -8.05 15.30 -0.46
N ASP A 181 -9.32 15.17 -0.07
CA ASP A 181 -9.76 15.52 1.28
C ASP A 181 -9.02 14.70 2.35
N ALA A 182 -8.75 13.43 2.09
CA ALA A 182 -8.00 12.59 3.02
C ALA A 182 -6.52 12.97 3.07
N VAL A 183 -5.92 13.32 1.93
CA VAL A 183 -4.53 13.81 1.83
C VAL A 183 -4.37 15.15 2.53
N ILE A 184 -5.27 16.11 2.29
CA ILE A 184 -5.27 17.42 2.95
C ILE A 184 -5.39 17.24 4.47
N LYS A 185 -6.30 16.39 4.92
CA LYS A 185 -6.46 16.09 6.35
C LYS A 185 -5.18 15.51 6.96
N LEU A 186 -4.51 14.58 6.26
CA LEU A 186 -3.24 14.03 6.73
C LEU A 186 -2.16 15.10 6.82
N LYS A 187 -2.07 15.98 5.81
CA LYS A 187 -1.14 17.10 5.79
C LYS A 187 -1.33 18.01 7.00
N GLN A 188 -2.57 18.43 7.28
CA GLN A 188 -2.91 19.26 8.44
C GLN A 188 -2.46 18.62 9.76
N LEU A 189 -2.73 17.32 9.97
CA LEU A 189 -2.30 16.60 11.17
C LEU A 189 -0.77 16.54 11.32
N LEU A 190 -0.02 16.53 10.22
CA LEU A 190 1.44 16.55 10.24
C LEU A 190 2.00 17.93 10.55
N GLU A 191 1.32 18.99 10.12
CA GLU A 191 1.70 20.40 10.36
C GLU A 191 1.39 20.85 11.80
N GLU A 192 0.32 20.34 12.42
CA GLU A 192 -0.04 20.63 13.82
C GLU A 192 0.97 20.10 14.86
N THR A 193 1.94 19.30 14.44
CA THR A 193 2.89 18.61 15.33
C THR A 193 4.28 19.28 15.34
N ILE A 194 4.45 20.38 14.60
CA ILE A 194 5.66 21.21 14.57
C ILE A 194 5.48 22.40 15.51
#